data_39bd461666d25908cf97f8979bc153b9
#
_entry.id   39bd461666d25908cf97f8979bc153b9
#
_cell.length_a   1.000
_cell.length_b   1.000
_cell.length_c   1.000
_cell.angle_alpha   90.00
_cell.angle_beta   90.00
_cell.angle_gamma   90.00
#
_symmetry.space_group_name_H-M   'P 1'
#
loop_
_entity.id
_entity.type
_entity.pdbx_description
1 polymer ?
#
loop_
_entity_poly.entity_id
_entity_poly.type
_entity_poly.pdbx_seq_one_letter_code
_entity_poly.pdbx_strand_id
1 'polypeptide(L)' 'MNNEQIIKAIVESGLKLKYVADCLDISYMTLYRKLHSKSSWKYEEIEKLKKLLNK' A
#
# COMPACT_ATOMS: atom_id res chain seq x y z
N MET A 1 5.80 6.90 -6.40
CA MET A 1 5.21 7.21 -5.07
C MET A 1 6.19 6.82 -3.97
N ASN A 2 6.33 7.64 -2.96
CA ASN A 2 7.12 7.26 -1.79
C ASN A 2 6.18 6.75 -0.69
N ASN A 3 6.78 6.21 0.38
CA ASN A 3 5.98 5.61 1.46
C ASN A 3 5.02 6.60 2.11
N GLU A 4 5.44 7.83 2.30
CA GLU A 4 4.59 8.85 2.91
C GLU A 4 3.36 9.14 2.07
N GLN A 5 3.54 9.21 0.75
CA GLN A 5 2.42 9.44 -0.17
C GLN A 5 1.45 8.26 -0.15
N ILE A 6 1.99 7.04 -0.08
CA ILE A 6 1.16 5.84 -0.04
C ILE A 6 0.34 5.80 1.25
N ILE A 7 0.99 6.04 2.39
CA ILE A 7 0.30 6.05 3.69
C ILE A 7 -0.80 7.11 3.68
N LYS A 8 -0.48 8.32 3.22
CA LYS A 8 -1.44 9.40 3.17
C LYS A 8 -2.65 9.05 2.29
N ALA A 9 -2.38 8.47 1.12
CA ALA A 9 -3.45 8.09 0.20
C ALA A 9 -4.36 7.02 0.81
N ILE A 10 -3.78 6.04 1.52
CA ILE A 10 -4.58 5.00 2.18
C ILE A 10 -5.45 5.62 3.27
N VAL A 11 -4.88 6.49 4.09
CA VAL A 11 -5.63 7.15 5.16
C VAL A 11 -6.77 7.99 4.58
N GLU A 12 -6.48 8.77 3.55
CA GLU A 12 -7.48 9.63 2.94
C GLU A 12 -8.60 8.84 2.25
N SER A 13 -8.27 7.66 1.72
CA SER A 13 -9.27 6.81 1.07
C SER A 13 -10.18 6.10 2.07
N GLY A 14 -9.79 6.08 3.35
CA GLY A 14 -10.56 5.39 4.39
C GLY A 14 -10.41 3.88 4.37
N LEU A 15 -9.47 3.35 3.60
CA LEU A 15 -9.26 1.91 3.51
C LEU A 15 -8.47 1.40 4.70
N LYS A 16 -8.80 0.19 5.13
CA LYS A 16 -8.05 -0.48 6.19
C LYS A 16 -6.81 -1.14 5.61
N LEU A 17 -5.72 -1.13 6.37
CA LEU A 17 -4.47 -1.74 5.91
C LEU A 17 -4.64 -3.22 5.58
N LYS A 18 -5.45 -3.93 6.36
CA LYS A 18 -5.72 -5.34 6.10
C LYS A 18 -6.32 -5.54 4.71
N TYR A 19 -7.27 -4.68 4.35
CA TYR A 19 -7.91 -4.75 3.03
C TYR A 19 -6.88 -4.47 1.94
N VAL A 20 -6.03 -3.47 2.14
CA VAL A 20 -4.99 -3.12 1.16
C VAL A 20 -4.02 -4.29 0.99
N ALA A 21 -3.62 -4.91 2.10
CA ALA A 21 -2.72 -6.08 2.04
C ALA A 21 -3.35 -7.22 1.24
N ASP A 22 -4.63 -7.49 1.48
CA ASP A 22 -5.35 -8.53 0.73
C ASP A 22 -5.37 -8.21 -0.76
N CYS A 23 -5.59 -6.97 -1.11
CA CYS A 23 -5.60 -6.54 -2.52
C CYS A 23 -4.23 -6.68 -3.18
N LEU A 24 -3.17 -6.52 -2.41
CA LEU A 24 -1.81 -6.67 -2.89
C LEU A 24 -1.30 -8.10 -2.82
N ASP A 25 -2.12 -9.01 -2.28
CA ASP A 25 -1.76 -10.41 -2.10
C ASP A 25 -0.51 -10.59 -1.23
N ILE A 26 -0.44 -9.81 -0.17
CA ILE A 26 0.64 -9.89 0.81
C ILE A 26 0.02 -9.91 2.21
N SER A 27 0.81 -10.31 3.20
CA SER A 27 0.34 -10.31 4.58
C SER A 27 0.31 -8.87 5.13
N TYR A 28 -0.50 -8.67 6.16
CA TYR A 28 -0.58 -7.38 6.86
C TYR A 28 0.81 -6.95 7.35
N MET A 29 1.56 -7.88 7.93
CA MET A 29 2.90 -7.58 8.45
C MET A 29 3.84 -7.14 7.33
N THR A 30 3.74 -7.78 6.17
CA THR A 30 4.57 -7.40 5.04
C THR A 30 4.22 -5.99 4.58
N LEU A 31 2.95 -5.67 4.49
CA LEU A 31 2.51 -4.33 4.12
C LEU A 31 3.01 -3.29 5.13
N TYR A 32 2.84 -3.58 6.42
CA TYR A 32 3.27 -2.69 7.48
C TYR A 32 4.78 -2.40 7.36
N ARG A 33 5.58 -3.44 7.16
CA ARG A 33 7.02 -3.27 7.00
C ARG A 33 7.36 -2.40 5.79
N LYS A 34 6.67 -2.61 4.68
CA LYS A 34 6.92 -1.82 3.47
C LYS A 34 6.59 -0.35 3.67
N LEU A 35 5.57 -0.06 4.46
CA LEU A 35 5.16 1.31 4.71
C LEU A 35 6.07 2.03 5.70
N HIS A 36 6.67 1.30 6.63
CA HIS A 36 7.46 1.90 7.72
C HIS A 36 8.96 1.65 7.61
N SER A 37 9.42 1.01 6.56
CA SER A 37 10.83 0.80 6.34
C SER A 37 11.19 1.28 4.94
N LYS A 38 12.51 1.28 4.64
CA LYS A 38 12.99 1.71 3.33
C LYS A 38 12.96 0.58 2.31
N SER A 39 11.99 -0.32 2.42
CA SER A 39 11.85 -1.41 1.46
C SER A 39 11.41 -0.89 0.11
N SER A 40 11.94 -1.51 -0.93
CA SER A 40 11.53 -1.18 -2.29
C SER A 40 10.19 -1.81 -2.61
N TRP A 41 9.35 -1.07 -3.33
CA TRP A 41 8.09 -1.58 -3.83
C TRP A 41 8.31 -2.17 -5.21
N LYS A 42 7.67 -3.31 -5.47
CA LYS A 42 7.68 -3.90 -6.79
C LYS A 42 6.75 -3.13 -7.71
N TYR A 43 7.08 -3.13 -9.00
CA TYR A 43 6.24 -2.44 -9.99
C TYR A 43 4.79 -2.90 -9.92
N GLU A 44 4.59 -4.23 -9.82
CA GLU A 44 3.23 -4.79 -9.76
C GLU A 44 2.47 -4.30 -8.54
N GLU A 45 3.16 -4.17 -7.41
CA GLU A 45 2.54 -3.66 -6.19
C GLU A 45 2.10 -2.21 -6.35
N ILE A 46 2.94 -1.40 -6.95
CA ILE A 46 2.62 0.01 -7.22
C ILE A 46 1.42 0.11 -8.15
N GLU A 47 1.38 -0.71 -9.20
CA GLU A 47 0.25 -0.70 -10.12
C GLU A 47 -1.07 -1.07 -9.43
N LYS A 48 -1.04 -2.09 -8.57
CA LYS A 48 -2.22 -2.49 -7.81
C LYS A 48 -2.65 -1.37 -6.86
N LEU A 49 -1.70 -0.71 -6.20
CA LEU A 49 -2.01 0.40 -5.33
C LEU A 49 -2.66 1.55 -6.09
N LYS A 50 -2.13 1.89 -7.24
CA LYS A 50 -2.69 2.97 -8.05
C LYS A 50 -4.14 2.68 -8.42
N LYS A 51 -4.42 1.45 -8.84
CA LYS A 51 -5.78 1.06 -9.19
C LYS A 51 -6.71 1.09 -7.98
N LEU A 52 -6.22 0.64 -6.84
CA LEU A 52 -7.00 0.59 -5.62
C LEU A 52 -7.32 1.98 -5.10
N LEU A 53 -6.37 2.89 -5.13
CA LEU A 53 -6.49 4.22 -4.56
C LEU A 53 -7.03 5.26 -5.54
N ASN A 54 -6.95 4.97 -6.81
CA ASN A 54 -7.42 5.88 -7.85
C ASN A 54 -8.85 5.50 -8.25
N LYS A 55 -9.79 6.22 -7.75
CA LYS A 55 -11.21 6.00 -8.06
C LYS A 55 -11.66 6.85 -9.23
#